data_b24c3d817f8821d05d4f38735b04885b
#
_entry.id   b24c3d817f8821d05d4f38735b04885b
#
_cell.length_a   1.000
_cell.length_b   1.000
_cell.length_c   1.000
_cell.angle_alpha   90.00
_cell.angle_beta   90.00
_cell.angle_gamma   90.00
#
_symmetry.space_group_name_H-M   'P 1'
#
loop_
_entity.id
_entity.type
_entity.pdbx_description
1 polymer ?
#
loop_
_entity_poly.entity_id
_entity_poly.type
_entity_poly.pdbx_seq_one_letter_code
_entity_poly.pdbx_strand_id
1 'polypeptide(L)'
;VSPDLESFSEFGLFQSSTNVNNELITFQSPALMTEVVKRFRLDMNYFVPGKFHRQVAYGLTLPVDVTISDFPENESAGFTLEVQPDSTLLLSDFTRNGTELDGKDIKGRLLDSITTPLGKIIIHATPNYVKGETYTLYVGKSSLYDAVNSCSSNLSVSLNNEKASVIDLSFRDNSVQRAEDVLSMLISVYNENWVKDKNQIAISTSMFINERLGVIEQELGNVDEDISSYKSEHLLPDVQAASSMYMAQSSQTNAQILALNNQLYMTRYIRNYLSNDANRTQLLPANSGIESANIESQIAEYNKQLLQRNS
;
A
#
# COMPACT_ATOMS: atom_id res chain seq x y z
N VAL A 1 -36.29 -1.62 -15.78
CA VAL A 1 -34.84 -1.70 -15.64
C VAL A 1 -34.31 -1.81 -17.05
N SER A 2 -33.53 -0.83 -17.49
CA SER A 2 -33.02 -0.77 -18.86
C SER A 2 -32.08 -1.94 -19.12
N PRO A 3 -32.11 -2.57 -20.31
CA PRO A 3 -31.18 -3.67 -20.68
C PRO A 3 -29.70 -3.28 -20.55
N ASP A 4 -29.41 -1.99 -20.59
CA ASP A 4 -28.06 -1.45 -20.46
C ASP A 4 -27.48 -1.58 -19.05
N LEU A 5 -28.31 -1.64 -17.99
CA LEU A 5 -27.84 -1.85 -16.62
C LEU A 5 -27.48 -3.33 -16.34
N GLU A 6 -28.09 -4.28 -17.03
CA GLU A 6 -27.72 -5.68 -16.94
C GLU A 6 -26.35 -5.95 -17.61
N SER A 7 -26.07 -5.28 -18.72
CA SER A 7 -24.74 -5.36 -19.36
C SER A 7 -23.62 -4.85 -18.44
N PHE A 8 -23.86 -3.82 -17.63
CA PHE A 8 -22.88 -3.34 -16.65
C PHE A 8 -22.64 -4.30 -15.49
N SER A 9 -23.63 -5.15 -15.14
CA SER A 9 -23.44 -6.18 -14.12
C SER A 9 -22.61 -7.36 -14.65
N GLU A 10 -22.68 -7.66 -15.96
CA GLU A 10 -21.84 -8.66 -16.60
C GLU A 10 -20.37 -8.25 -16.72
N PHE A 11 -20.07 -6.96 -16.68
CA PHE A 11 -18.67 -6.46 -16.69
C PHE A 11 -17.90 -6.74 -15.40
N GLY A 12 -18.46 -7.48 -14.44
CA GLY A 12 -17.74 -7.87 -13.22
C GLY A 12 -17.22 -6.71 -12.35
N LEU A 13 -17.51 -5.45 -12.73
CA LEU A 13 -17.07 -4.25 -11.99
C LEU A 13 -17.68 -4.16 -10.59
N PHE A 14 -18.80 -4.89 -10.37
CA PHE A 14 -19.52 -4.94 -9.09
C PHE A 14 -19.51 -6.33 -8.43
N GLN A 15 -19.08 -7.39 -9.10
CA GLN A 15 -18.84 -8.68 -8.48
C GLN A 15 -17.37 -8.79 -8.07
N SER A 16 -17.00 -8.05 -7.05
CA SER A 16 -15.79 -8.38 -6.33
C SER A 16 -16.07 -9.60 -5.44
N SER A 17 -15.98 -10.80 -5.97
CA SER A 17 -15.60 -11.90 -5.12
C SER A 17 -14.16 -11.60 -4.70
N THR A 18 -14.03 -10.90 -3.58
CA THR A 18 -12.73 -10.66 -2.96
C THR A 18 -12.13 -12.03 -2.75
N ASN A 19 -11.09 -12.34 -3.53
CA ASN A 19 -10.39 -13.60 -3.32
C ASN A 19 -9.62 -13.43 -2.01
N VAL A 20 -10.13 -13.98 -0.93
CA VAL A 20 -9.59 -13.85 0.43
C VAL A 20 -8.12 -14.25 0.47
N ASN A 21 -7.68 -15.15 -0.42
CA ASN A 21 -6.28 -15.51 -0.56
C ASN A 21 -5.41 -14.34 -1.06
N ASN A 22 -5.94 -13.47 -1.90
CA ASN A 22 -5.21 -12.28 -2.33
C ASN A 22 -5.07 -11.25 -1.21
N GLU A 23 -6.12 -11.11 -0.40
CA GLU A 23 -6.06 -10.24 0.78
C GLU A 23 -5.05 -10.77 1.80
N LEU A 24 -4.99 -12.08 2.01
CA LEU A 24 -3.99 -12.71 2.87
C LEU A 24 -2.57 -12.40 2.38
N ILE A 25 -2.32 -12.53 1.08
CA ILE A 25 -1.04 -12.19 0.46
C ILE A 25 -0.72 -10.70 0.62
N THR A 26 -1.73 -9.83 0.49
CA THR A 26 -1.56 -8.39 0.66
C THR A 26 -1.13 -8.04 2.09
N PHE A 27 -1.72 -8.66 3.11
CA PHE A 27 -1.31 -8.47 4.51
C PHE A 27 0.11 -8.96 4.79
N GLN A 28 0.60 -9.95 4.07
CA GLN A 28 1.97 -10.45 4.18
C GLN A 28 2.98 -9.64 3.35
N SER A 29 2.52 -8.64 2.61
CA SER A 29 3.38 -7.85 1.73
C SER A 29 4.40 -7.02 2.52
N PRO A 30 5.70 -7.11 2.19
CA PRO A 30 6.72 -6.25 2.76
C PRO A 30 6.45 -4.76 2.53
N ALA A 31 5.80 -4.41 1.42
CA ALA A 31 5.46 -3.02 1.11
C ALA A 31 4.45 -2.45 2.13
N LEU A 32 3.43 -3.24 2.51
CA LEU A 32 2.47 -2.85 3.52
C LEU A 32 3.14 -2.68 4.88
N MET A 33 3.99 -3.63 5.29
CA MET A 33 4.73 -3.57 6.54
C MET A 33 5.72 -2.39 6.56
N THR A 34 6.36 -2.06 5.43
CA THR A 34 7.25 -0.91 5.31
C THR A 34 6.54 0.40 5.65
N GLU A 35 5.30 0.56 5.17
CA GLU A 35 4.49 1.73 5.48
C GLU A 35 4.16 1.81 6.97
N VAL A 36 3.81 0.69 7.60
CA VAL A 36 3.56 0.59 9.04
C VAL A 36 4.81 0.97 9.84
N VAL A 37 5.97 0.39 9.48
CA VAL A 37 7.25 0.67 10.14
C VAL A 37 7.62 2.16 10.03
N LYS A 38 7.43 2.77 8.86
CA LYS A 38 7.72 4.20 8.66
C LYS A 38 6.77 5.10 9.46
N ARG A 39 5.48 4.80 9.49
CA ARG A 39 4.49 5.64 10.19
C ARG A 39 4.67 5.63 11.70
N PHE A 40 4.96 4.48 12.28
CA PHE A 40 5.20 4.35 13.72
C PHE A 40 6.67 4.44 14.12
N ARG A 41 7.58 4.64 13.14
CA ARG A 41 9.03 4.67 13.39
C ARG A 41 9.48 3.44 14.19
N LEU A 42 9.00 2.25 13.79
CA LEU A 42 9.33 0.99 14.46
C LEU A 42 10.80 0.57 14.22
N ASP A 43 11.52 1.30 13.41
CA ASP A 43 12.98 1.24 13.29
C ASP A 43 13.68 1.82 14.52
N MET A 44 12.98 2.64 15.33
CA MET A 44 13.49 3.17 16.60
C MET A 44 13.03 2.28 17.76
N ASN A 45 13.98 1.79 18.54
CA ASN A 45 13.72 0.93 19.70
C ASN A 45 14.31 1.56 20.96
N TYR A 46 13.53 1.56 22.00
CA TYR A 46 13.92 2.09 23.30
C TYR A 46 13.87 1.01 24.36
N PHE A 47 14.93 0.90 25.14
CA PHE A 47 15.01 -0.08 26.22
C PHE A 47 15.40 0.62 27.51
N VAL A 48 14.76 0.25 28.60
CA VAL A 48 15.12 0.67 29.96
C VAL A 48 15.81 -0.48 30.69
N PRO A 49 16.73 -0.20 31.63
CA PRO A 49 17.33 -1.23 32.46
C PRO A 49 16.26 -1.90 33.34
N GLY A 50 16.14 -3.21 33.22
CA GLY A 50 15.31 -4.03 34.10
C GLY A 50 16.17 -4.82 35.08
N LYS A 51 15.55 -5.47 36.07
CA LYS A 51 16.26 -6.23 37.11
C LYS A 51 17.13 -7.38 36.59
N PHE A 52 16.71 -8.02 35.48
CA PHE A 52 17.42 -9.18 34.92
C PHE A 52 17.72 -8.99 33.38
N HIS A 53 16.94 -8.21 32.70
CA HIS A 53 17.07 -7.94 31.28
C HIS A 53 16.52 -6.55 30.94
N ARG A 54 16.92 -6.02 29.79
CA ARG A 54 16.39 -4.76 29.26
C ARG A 54 14.90 -4.94 28.92
N GLN A 55 14.08 -3.96 29.27
CA GLN A 55 12.66 -3.93 28.95
C GLN A 55 12.40 -2.91 27.84
N VAL A 56 11.48 -3.24 26.94
CA VAL A 56 11.07 -2.32 25.87
C VAL A 56 10.27 -1.17 26.48
N ALA A 57 10.68 0.06 26.21
CA ALA A 57 9.89 1.25 26.50
C ALA A 57 9.13 1.68 25.24
N TYR A 58 7.82 1.76 25.34
CA TYR A 58 6.94 2.15 24.26
C TYR A 58 5.67 2.83 24.79
N GLY A 59 5.12 3.76 24.00
CA GLY A 59 3.86 4.44 24.34
C GLY A 59 3.91 5.08 25.72
N LEU A 60 3.09 4.60 26.64
CA LEU A 60 2.96 5.15 28.00
C LEU A 60 4.22 5.00 28.87
N THR A 61 5.12 4.10 28.52
CA THR A 61 6.36 3.86 29.28
C THR A 61 7.57 4.61 28.70
N LEU A 62 7.39 5.33 27.58
CA LEU A 62 8.44 6.07 26.89
C LEU A 62 8.45 7.53 27.36
N PRO A 63 9.47 8.00 28.11
CA PRO A 63 9.53 9.38 28.61
C PRO A 63 9.99 10.37 27.55
N VAL A 64 10.83 9.96 26.61
CA VAL A 64 11.40 10.82 25.58
C VAL A 64 11.44 10.09 24.23
N ASP A 65 11.24 10.84 23.14
CA ASP A 65 11.39 10.37 21.77
C ASP A 65 12.63 10.99 21.12
N VAL A 66 13.32 10.24 20.29
CA VAL A 66 14.58 10.62 19.65
C VAL A 66 14.40 10.73 18.15
N THR A 67 14.88 11.81 17.58
CA THR A 67 14.99 12.00 16.13
C THR A 67 16.45 12.15 15.73
N ILE A 68 16.94 11.31 14.82
CA ILE A 68 18.27 11.43 14.23
C ILE A 68 18.09 12.03 12.83
N SER A 69 18.58 13.24 12.61
CA SER A 69 18.47 13.92 11.33
C SER A 69 19.50 13.36 10.34
N ASP A 70 19.07 13.21 9.07
CA ASP A 70 19.94 12.82 7.95
C ASP A 70 20.67 11.47 8.13
N PHE A 71 20.11 10.56 8.96
CA PHE A 71 20.67 9.24 9.14
C PHE A 71 20.15 8.29 8.05
N PRO A 72 21.04 7.52 7.35
CA PRO A 72 20.64 6.64 6.27
C PRO A 72 19.65 5.55 6.73
N GLU A 73 18.62 5.29 5.91
CA GLU A 73 17.60 4.27 6.21
C GLU A 73 18.16 2.84 6.24
N ASN A 74 19.25 2.60 5.54
CA ASN A 74 19.90 1.28 5.42
C ASN A 74 20.95 0.99 6.49
N GLU A 75 21.14 1.89 7.44
CA GLU A 75 22.11 1.74 8.50
C GLU A 75 21.46 1.61 9.87
N SER A 76 22.17 0.97 10.80
CA SER A 76 21.77 0.87 12.20
C SER A 76 22.63 1.75 13.08
N ALA A 77 22.04 2.22 14.16
CA ALA A 77 22.70 3.05 15.17
C ALA A 77 22.25 2.65 16.58
N GLY A 78 23.09 2.93 17.56
CA GLY A 78 22.74 2.77 18.95
C GLY A 78 23.51 3.75 19.83
N PHE A 79 22.92 4.10 20.96
CA PHE A 79 23.58 4.90 22.00
C PHE A 79 22.81 4.79 23.33
N THR A 80 23.47 5.14 24.39
CA THR A 80 22.87 5.28 25.73
C THR A 80 22.50 6.75 25.96
N LEU A 81 21.27 6.97 26.42
CA LEU A 81 20.74 8.27 26.77
C LEU A 81 20.40 8.30 28.26
N GLU A 82 21.02 9.20 28.99
CA GLU A 82 20.61 9.52 30.35
C GLU A 82 19.99 10.92 30.41
N VAL A 83 18.81 10.97 31.02
CA VAL A 83 18.10 12.23 31.29
C VAL A 83 18.23 12.52 32.78
N GLN A 84 18.90 13.62 33.11
CA GLN A 84 19.14 14.05 34.49
C GLN A 84 17.91 14.78 35.07
N PRO A 85 17.78 14.90 36.41
CA PRO A 85 16.64 15.59 37.03
C PRO A 85 16.52 17.08 36.62
N ASP A 86 17.62 17.73 36.25
CA ASP A 86 17.65 19.09 35.75
C ASP A 86 17.33 19.19 34.25
N SER A 87 16.90 18.10 33.63
CA SER A 87 16.64 17.97 32.19
C SER A 87 17.89 18.10 31.32
N THR A 88 19.08 17.96 31.90
CA THR A 88 20.33 17.81 31.13
C THR A 88 20.37 16.37 30.57
N LEU A 89 20.82 16.26 29.34
CA LEU A 89 20.98 14.99 28.62
C LEU A 89 22.46 14.63 28.59
N LEU A 90 22.73 13.32 28.80
CA LEU A 90 24.04 12.72 28.58
C LEU A 90 23.89 11.58 27.58
N LEU A 91 24.60 11.68 26.47
CA LEU A 91 24.62 10.67 25.41
C LEU A 91 26.00 10.00 25.39
N SER A 92 26.02 8.66 25.42
CA SER A 92 27.25 7.84 25.43
C SER A 92 27.08 6.56 24.61
N ASP A 93 28.15 5.76 24.54
CA ASP A 93 28.16 4.42 23.94
C ASP A 93 27.64 4.39 22.50
N PHE A 94 28.09 5.31 21.66
CA PHE A 94 27.65 5.38 20.27
C PHE A 94 28.09 4.19 19.45
N THR A 95 27.17 3.59 18.72
CA THR A 95 27.44 2.49 17.77
C THR A 95 26.84 2.79 16.40
N ARG A 96 27.51 2.34 15.35
CA ARG A 96 27.01 2.41 13.96
C ARG A 96 27.30 1.09 13.26
N ASN A 97 26.27 0.47 12.73
CA ASN A 97 26.34 -0.88 12.11
C ASN A 97 27.04 -1.93 13.02
N GLY A 98 26.75 -1.86 14.32
CA GLY A 98 27.33 -2.76 15.33
C GLY A 98 28.77 -2.45 15.73
N THR A 99 29.40 -1.43 15.16
CA THR A 99 30.76 -0.99 15.53
C THR A 99 30.68 0.17 16.52
N GLU A 100 31.39 0.07 17.64
CA GLU A 100 31.53 1.17 18.58
C GLU A 100 32.28 2.32 17.93
N LEU A 101 31.76 3.53 18.15
CA LEU A 101 32.39 4.77 17.70
C LEU A 101 33.16 5.40 18.87
N ASP A 102 34.40 5.73 18.63
CA ASP A 102 35.18 6.51 19.60
C ASP A 102 34.51 7.88 19.82
N GLY A 103 34.00 8.12 21.01
CA GLY A 103 33.36 9.37 21.37
C GLY A 103 33.36 9.59 22.87
N LYS A 104 33.53 10.86 23.25
CA LYS A 104 33.31 11.30 24.65
C LYS A 104 31.81 11.45 24.87
N ASP A 105 31.39 11.32 26.13
CA ASP A 105 30.05 11.67 26.54
C ASP A 105 29.66 13.07 26.08
N ILE A 106 28.50 13.16 25.45
CA ILE A 106 28.00 14.41 24.87
C ILE A 106 26.85 14.90 25.74
N LYS A 107 26.97 16.14 26.21
CA LYS A 107 25.92 16.80 26.99
C LYS A 107 25.02 17.64 26.07
N GLY A 108 23.74 17.65 26.39
CA GLY A 108 22.73 18.41 25.64
C GLY A 108 21.55 18.80 26.51
N ARG A 109 20.53 19.36 25.89
CA ARG A 109 19.23 19.67 26.51
C ARG A 109 18.11 19.15 25.63
N LEU A 110 16.96 18.98 26.22
CA LEU A 110 15.73 18.64 25.47
C LEU A 110 15.45 19.71 24.41
N LEU A 111 15.03 19.28 23.23
CA LEU A 111 14.70 20.07 22.03
C LEU A 111 15.91 20.74 21.35
N ASP A 112 17.10 20.73 21.95
CA ASP A 112 18.30 21.22 21.28
C ASP A 112 18.80 20.22 20.22
N SER A 113 19.38 20.76 19.14
CA SER A 113 20.06 19.93 18.13
C SER A 113 21.46 19.59 18.61
N ILE A 114 21.66 18.35 19.03
CA ILE A 114 22.91 17.85 19.58
C ILE A 114 23.73 17.22 18.47
N THR A 115 24.94 17.72 18.21
CA THR A 115 25.86 17.13 17.23
C THR A 115 26.56 15.92 17.84
N THR A 116 26.39 14.75 17.21
CA THR A 116 26.94 13.46 17.67
C THR A 116 27.69 12.76 16.54
N PRO A 117 28.44 11.68 16.82
CA PRO A 117 29.05 10.85 15.78
C PRO A 117 28.02 10.20 14.80
N LEU A 118 26.75 10.12 15.21
CA LEU A 118 25.64 9.60 14.39
C LEU A 118 24.93 10.68 13.58
N GLY A 119 25.36 11.94 13.68
CA GLY A 119 24.68 13.09 13.09
C GLY A 119 24.01 13.96 14.15
N LYS A 120 23.06 14.78 13.72
CA LYS A 120 22.29 15.64 14.62
C LYS A 120 21.16 14.88 15.27
N ILE A 121 21.13 14.86 16.60
CA ILE A 121 20.09 14.21 17.40
C ILE A 121 19.27 15.28 18.09
N ILE A 122 17.95 15.15 18.03
CA ILE A 122 17.00 15.98 18.77
C ILE A 122 16.17 15.05 19.65
N ILE A 123 16.03 15.40 20.93
CA ILE A 123 15.31 14.61 21.92
C ILE A 123 14.11 15.40 22.39
N HIS A 124 12.93 14.83 22.20
CA HIS A 124 11.65 15.42 22.56
C HIS A 124 11.10 14.75 23.81
N ALA A 125 10.60 15.55 24.76
CA ALA A 125 9.83 15.01 25.88
C ALA A 125 8.48 14.50 25.39
N THR A 126 8.09 13.29 25.80
CA THR A 126 6.73 12.78 25.58
C THR A 126 5.78 13.27 26.67
N PRO A 127 4.46 13.09 26.56
CA PRO A 127 3.52 13.38 27.64
C PRO A 127 3.80 12.61 28.95
N ASN A 128 4.57 11.55 28.88
CA ASN A 128 4.92 10.72 30.03
C ASN A 128 6.24 11.13 30.72
N TYR A 129 6.87 12.19 30.22
CA TYR A 129 8.06 12.74 30.83
C TYR A 129 7.74 13.48 32.13
N VAL A 130 8.35 13.04 33.23
CA VAL A 130 8.23 13.69 34.55
C VAL A 130 9.51 14.43 34.85
N LYS A 131 9.42 15.74 34.99
CA LYS A 131 10.57 16.59 35.34
C LYS A 131 11.04 16.28 36.78
N GLY A 132 12.34 16.14 36.93
CA GLY A 132 12.95 15.84 38.23
C GLY A 132 13.26 14.34 38.43
N GLU A 133 12.83 13.49 37.51
CA GLU A 133 13.22 12.09 37.48
C GLU A 133 14.45 11.85 36.62
N THR A 134 15.17 10.77 36.90
CA THR A 134 16.29 10.29 36.08
C THR A 134 15.81 9.15 35.21
N TYR A 135 16.11 9.21 33.92
CA TYR A 135 15.82 8.13 32.99
C TYR A 135 17.11 7.66 32.32
N THR A 136 17.30 6.35 32.26
CA THR A 136 18.36 5.74 31.45
C THR A 136 17.70 4.91 30.36
N LEU A 137 18.00 5.24 29.11
CA LEU A 137 17.44 4.59 27.92
C LEU A 137 18.57 4.11 27.02
N TYR A 138 18.46 2.88 26.57
CA TYR A 138 19.24 2.37 25.45
C TYR A 138 18.45 2.60 24.17
N VAL A 139 18.92 3.49 23.32
CA VAL A 139 18.26 3.86 22.08
C VAL A 139 18.93 3.10 20.94
N GLY A 140 18.14 2.35 20.20
CA GLY A 140 18.59 1.62 19.02
C GLY A 140 17.78 2.00 17.80
N LYS A 141 18.45 2.34 16.70
CA LYS A 141 17.85 2.46 15.37
C LYS A 141 18.29 1.27 14.53
N SER A 142 17.31 0.53 14.04
CA SER A 142 17.54 -0.55 13.06
C SER A 142 17.56 0.02 11.65
N SER A 143 18.18 -0.68 10.69
CA SER A 143 17.93 -0.38 9.29
C SER A 143 16.45 -0.57 8.97
N LEU A 144 15.93 0.16 7.99
CA LEU A 144 14.53 0.00 7.58
C LEU A 144 14.24 -1.45 7.16
N TYR A 145 15.16 -2.06 6.44
CA TYR A 145 15.05 -3.45 6.01
C TYR A 145 14.95 -4.43 7.19
N ASP A 146 15.82 -4.30 8.19
CA ASP A 146 15.82 -5.17 9.37
C ASP A 146 14.57 -4.96 10.22
N ALA A 147 14.11 -3.72 10.36
CA ALA A 147 12.87 -3.40 11.07
C ALA A 147 11.65 -4.02 10.38
N VAL A 148 11.56 -3.90 9.06
CA VAL A 148 10.49 -4.52 8.27
C VAL A 148 10.52 -6.03 8.36
N ASN A 149 11.68 -6.66 8.20
CA ASN A 149 11.84 -8.11 8.32
C ASN A 149 11.49 -8.62 9.73
N SER A 150 11.93 -7.91 10.75
CA SER A 150 11.61 -8.25 12.14
C SER A 150 10.10 -8.17 12.39
N CYS A 151 9.44 -7.10 11.96
CA CYS A 151 8.00 -6.95 12.10
C CYS A 151 7.24 -8.01 11.28
N SER A 152 7.66 -8.27 10.04
CA SER A 152 7.04 -9.29 9.18
C SER A 152 7.16 -10.69 9.76
N SER A 153 8.30 -11.03 10.37
CA SER A 153 8.54 -12.34 11.01
C SER A 153 7.68 -12.53 12.27
N ASN A 154 7.29 -11.45 12.93
CA ASN A 154 6.44 -11.46 14.10
C ASN A 154 4.94 -11.40 13.77
N LEU A 155 4.58 -11.12 12.51
CA LEU A 155 3.21 -11.12 12.02
C LEU A 155 2.82 -12.52 11.57
N SER A 156 1.70 -13.01 12.05
CA SER A 156 1.05 -14.23 11.54
C SER A 156 -0.28 -13.85 10.92
N VAL A 157 -0.49 -14.28 9.68
CA VAL A 157 -1.70 -14.05 8.90
C VAL A 157 -2.23 -15.40 8.48
N SER A 158 -3.45 -15.73 8.84
CA SER A 158 -4.06 -17.02 8.53
C SER A 158 -5.55 -16.88 8.24
N LEU A 159 -6.11 -17.85 7.53
CA LEU A 159 -7.55 -18.01 7.39
C LEU A 159 -8.07 -18.86 8.55
N ASN A 160 -9.13 -18.41 9.17
CA ASN A 160 -9.80 -19.17 10.22
C ASN A 160 -10.36 -20.51 9.69
N ASN A 161 -10.85 -20.50 8.44
CA ASN A 161 -11.32 -21.69 7.71
C ASN A 161 -11.17 -21.43 6.23
N GLU A 162 -10.83 -22.46 5.43
CA GLU A 162 -10.69 -22.37 3.96
C GLU A 162 -11.95 -21.85 3.24
N LYS A 163 -13.13 -21.96 3.87
CA LYS A 163 -14.40 -21.47 3.36
C LYS A 163 -14.86 -20.15 3.99
N ALA A 164 -14.10 -19.63 4.94
CA ALA A 164 -14.46 -18.38 5.62
C ALA A 164 -13.81 -17.17 4.93
N SER A 165 -14.55 -16.07 4.89
CA SER A 165 -14.03 -14.77 4.45
C SER A 165 -13.42 -13.97 5.63
N VAL A 166 -12.80 -14.66 6.59
CA VAL A 166 -12.21 -14.07 7.80
C VAL A 166 -10.73 -14.37 7.83
N ILE A 167 -9.95 -13.30 7.94
CA ILE A 167 -8.49 -13.37 8.11
C ILE A 167 -8.17 -13.08 9.56
N ASP A 168 -7.45 -14.00 10.19
CA ASP A 168 -6.90 -13.83 11.53
C ASP A 168 -5.50 -13.21 11.45
N LEU A 169 -5.33 -12.08 12.10
CA LEU A 169 -4.06 -11.37 12.23
C LEU A 169 -3.57 -11.49 13.67
N SER A 170 -2.35 -11.93 13.87
CA SER A 170 -1.69 -11.90 15.17
C SER A 170 -0.27 -11.38 15.07
N PHE A 171 0.14 -10.60 16.05
CA PHE A 171 1.48 -10.01 16.12
C PHE A 171 2.12 -10.30 17.47
N ARG A 172 3.39 -10.72 17.48
CA ARG A 172 4.15 -11.01 18.70
C ARG A 172 5.11 -9.87 18.99
N ASP A 173 5.01 -9.33 20.20
CA ASP A 173 5.90 -8.26 20.65
C ASP A 173 6.11 -8.35 22.18
N ASN A 174 7.20 -7.75 22.67
CA ASN A 174 7.46 -7.61 24.09
C ASN A 174 6.60 -6.52 24.76
N SER A 175 5.98 -5.65 23.98
CA SER A 175 5.01 -4.63 24.41
C SER A 175 3.65 -4.94 23.79
N VAL A 176 2.66 -5.21 24.64
CA VAL A 176 1.26 -5.45 24.21
C VAL A 176 0.73 -4.23 23.45
N GLN A 177 0.97 -3.03 23.98
CA GLN A 177 0.53 -1.79 23.32
C GLN A 177 1.13 -1.64 21.93
N ARG A 178 2.43 -1.92 21.77
CA ARG A 178 3.07 -1.86 20.43
C ARG A 178 2.48 -2.88 19.47
N ALA A 179 2.17 -4.10 19.96
CA ALA A 179 1.53 -5.11 19.13
C ALA A 179 0.14 -4.69 18.64
N GLU A 180 -0.67 -4.12 19.53
CA GLU A 180 -2.00 -3.59 19.19
C GLU A 180 -1.92 -2.43 18.21
N ASP A 181 -1.01 -1.51 18.42
CA ASP A 181 -0.79 -0.35 17.53
C ASP A 181 -0.33 -0.81 16.13
N VAL A 182 0.58 -1.79 16.05
CA VAL A 182 1.05 -2.36 14.77
C VAL A 182 -0.10 -3.00 14.01
N LEU A 183 -0.93 -3.84 14.68
CA LEU A 183 -2.08 -4.47 14.03
C LEU A 183 -3.12 -3.44 13.57
N SER A 184 -3.41 -2.45 14.40
CA SER A 184 -4.34 -1.38 14.07
C SER A 184 -3.87 -0.55 12.89
N MET A 185 -2.57 -0.20 12.86
CA MET A 185 -1.98 0.54 11.74
C MET A 185 -1.92 -0.31 10.47
N LEU A 186 -1.61 -1.60 10.57
CA LEU A 186 -1.59 -2.52 9.43
C LEU A 186 -2.96 -2.54 8.74
N ILE A 187 -4.04 -2.64 9.53
CA ILE A 187 -5.41 -2.60 9.01
C ILE A 187 -5.73 -1.23 8.41
N SER A 188 -5.29 -0.14 9.05
CA SER A 188 -5.51 1.22 8.55
C SER A 188 -4.83 1.45 7.21
N VAL A 189 -3.56 1.10 7.09
CA VAL A 189 -2.77 1.22 5.85
C VAL A 189 -3.35 0.34 4.74
N TYR A 190 -3.76 -0.89 5.09
CA TYR A 190 -4.45 -1.76 4.15
C TYR A 190 -5.74 -1.10 3.60
N ASN A 191 -6.59 -0.58 4.48
CA ASN A 191 -7.83 0.09 4.08
C ASN A 191 -7.57 1.34 3.23
N GLU A 192 -6.57 2.15 3.59
CA GLU A 192 -6.18 3.32 2.81
C GLU A 192 -5.72 2.93 1.40
N ASN A 193 -4.87 1.91 1.29
CA ASN A 193 -4.40 1.40 0.00
C ASN A 193 -5.56 0.83 -0.82
N TRP A 194 -6.44 0.05 -0.19
CA TRP A 194 -7.64 -0.50 -0.84
C TRP A 194 -8.54 0.61 -1.41
N VAL A 195 -8.82 1.66 -0.62
CA VAL A 195 -9.62 2.82 -1.08
C VAL A 195 -8.91 3.55 -2.22
N LYS A 196 -7.60 3.75 -2.10
CA LYS A 196 -6.79 4.39 -3.15
C LYS A 196 -6.84 3.61 -4.46
N ASP A 197 -6.70 2.29 -4.41
CA ASP A 197 -6.74 1.43 -5.58
C ASP A 197 -8.13 1.43 -6.23
N LYS A 198 -9.19 1.35 -5.42
CA LYS A 198 -10.58 1.46 -5.91
C LYS A 198 -10.88 2.80 -6.57
N ASN A 199 -10.42 3.90 -5.96
CA ASN A 199 -10.56 5.23 -6.53
C ASN A 199 -9.78 5.35 -7.86
N GLN A 200 -8.58 4.80 -7.93
CA GLN A 200 -7.78 4.82 -9.16
C GLN A 200 -8.48 4.05 -10.29
N ILE A 201 -9.03 2.88 -9.99
CA ILE A 201 -9.83 2.09 -10.95
C ILE A 201 -11.06 2.89 -11.39
N ALA A 202 -11.79 3.50 -10.47
CA ALA A 202 -12.99 4.30 -10.78
C ALA A 202 -12.66 5.49 -11.69
N ILE A 203 -11.56 6.21 -11.39
CA ILE A 203 -11.09 7.35 -12.21
C ILE A 203 -10.72 6.85 -13.61
N SER A 204 -9.92 5.80 -13.70
CA SER A 204 -9.50 5.23 -14.99
C SER A 204 -10.68 4.74 -15.83
N THR A 205 -11.65 4.10 -15.18
CA THR A 205 -12.90 3.65 -15.81
C THR A 205 -13.73 4.84 -16.31
N SER A 206 -13.87 5.89 -15.50
CA SER A 206 -14.59 7.10 -15.89
C SER A 206 -13.95 7.81 -17.07
N MET A 207 -12.62 7.95 -17.08
CA MET A 207 -11.87 8.50 -18.19
C MET A 207 -12.07 7.70 -19.48
N PHE A 208 -11.98 6.37 -19.36
CA PHE A 208 -12.22 5.46 -20.49
C PHE A 208 -13.64 5.59 -21.06
N ILE A 209 -14.66 5.62 -20.18
CA ILE A 209 -16.06 5.78 -20.60
C ILE A 209 -16.25 7.11 -21.33
N ASN A 210 -15.70 8.21 -20.81
CA ASN A 210 -15.82 9.52 -21.44
C ASN A 210 -15.12 9.58 -22.81
N GLU A 211 -13.93 9.01 -22.92
CA GLU A 211 -13.21 8.89 -24.19
C GLU A 211 -14.02 8.08 -25.21
N ARG A 212 -14.61 6.97 -24.74
CA ARG A 212 -15.41 6.09 -25.60
C ARG A 212 -16.73 6.72 -26.05
N LEU A 213 -17.38 7.47 -25.14
CA LEU A 213 -18.59 8.23 -25.51
C LEU A 213 -18.28 9.23 -26.64
N GLY A 214 -17.16 9.96 -26.55
CA GLY A 214 -16.75 10.88 -27.62
C GLY A 214 -16.55 10.20 -28.96
N VAL A 215 -15.96 9.00 -28.98
CA VAL A 215 -15.80 8.20 -30.21
C VAL A 215 -17.15 7.75 -30.77
N ILE A 216 -18.06 7.26 -29.90
CA ILE A 216 -19.39 6.82 -30.30
C ILE A 216 -20.23 7.98 -30.83
N GLU A 217 -20.16 9.16 -30.19
CA GLU A 217 -20.83 10.37 -30.66
C GLU A 217 -20.35 10.77 -32.05
N GLN A 218 -19.05 10.68 -32.30
CA GLN A 218 -18.48 10.98 -33.63
C GLN A 218 -18.89 9.92 -34.66
N GLU A 219 -18.86 8.64 -34.34
CA GLU A 219 -19.29 7.56 -35.24
C GLU A 219 -20.79 7.66 -35.55
N LEU A 220 -21.63 7.99 -34.55
CA LEU A 220 -23.06 8.18 -34.75
C LEU A 220 -23.36 9.37 -35.67
N GLY A 221 -22.64 10.48 -35.44
CA GLY A 221 -22.74 11.66 -36.34
C GLY A 221 -22.41 11.33 -37.80
N ASN A 222 -21.35 10.57 -38.03
CA ASN A 222 -20.96 10.12 -39.37
C ASN A 222 -22.01 9.17 -39.99
N VAL A 223 -22.57 8.25 -39.19
CA VAL A 223 -23.62 7.33 -39.66
C VAL A 223 -24.92 8.06 -40.02
N ASP A 224 -25.30 9.08 -39.23
CA ASP A 224 -26.48 9.93 -39.55
C ASP A 224 -26.29 10.72 -40.83
N GLU A 225 -25.08 11.23 -41.07
CA GLU A 225 -24.72 11.95 -42.32
C GLU A 225 -24.73 10.98 -43.53
N ASP A 226 -24.18 9.77 -43.37
CA ASP A 226 -24.18 8.73 -44.42
C ASP A 226 -25.61 8.25 -44.72
N ILE A 227 -26.46 8.04 -43.70
CA ILE A 227 -27.88 7.67 -43.89
C ILE A 227 -28.66 8.82 -44.61
N SER A 228 -28.39 10.05 -44.22
CA SER A 228 -29.01 11.22 -44.86
C SER A 228 -28.62 11.33 -46.32
N SER A 229 -27.33 11.16 -46.64
CA SER A 229 -26.81 11.17 -48.01
C SER A 229 -27.36 10.02 -48.82
N TYR A 230 -27.40 8.82 -48.28
CA TYR A 230 -27.93 7.63 -48.96
C TYR A 230 -29.44 7.74 -49.23
N LYS A 231 -30.21 8.28 -48.26
CA LYS A 231 -31.64 8.58 -48.47
C LYS A 231 -31.88 9.62 -49.58
N SER A 232 -30.99 10.60 -49.68
CA SER A 232 -31.05 11.66 -50.67
C SER A 232 -30.71 11.15 -52.08
N GLU A 233 -29.74 10.24 -52.20
CA GLU A 233 -29.27 9.73 -53.50
C GLU A 233 -30.17 8.65 -54.11
N HIS A 234 -30.85 7.83 -53.28
CA HIS A 234 -31.50 6.61 -53.73
C HIS A 234 -33.03 6.61 -53.74
N LEU A 235 -33.72 7.68 -53.32
CA LEU A 235 -35.19 7.83 -53.36
C LEU A 235 -35.97 6.56 -52.96
N LEU A 236 -35.57 5.85 -51.86
CA LEU A 236 -36.12 4.52 -51.54
C LEU A 236 -37.26 4.61 -50.52
N PRO A 237 -38.46 4.02 -50.84
CA PRO A 237 -39.65 4.11 -49.97
C PRO A 237 -39.65 3.17 -48.78
N ASP A 238 -38.78 2.16 -48.68
CA ASP A 238 -38.89 1.13 -47.66
C ASP A 238 -37.51 0.84 -46.96
N VAL A 239 -37.02 1.86 -46.25
CA VAL A 239 -35.76 1.76 -45.46
C VAL A 239 -35.97 1.13 -44.11
N GLN A 240 -37.22 1.00 -43.62
CA GLN A 240 -37.49 0.68 -42.23
C GLN A 240 -37.21 -0.81 -41.89
N ALA A 241 -37.48 -1.73 -42.82
CA ALA A 241 -37.21 -3.16 -42.63
C ALA A 241 -35.71 -3.52 -42.75
N ALA A 242 -35.01 -2.88 -43.70
CA ALA A 242 -33.56 -3.05 -43.88
C ALA A 242 -32.76 -2.39 -42.75
N SER A 243 -33.21 -1.20 -42.30
CA SER A 243 -32.61 -0.43 -41.23
C SER A 243 -32.65 -1.18 -39.89
N SER A 244 -33.77 -1.83 -39.54
CA SER A 244 -33.91 -2.56 -38.29
C SER A 244 -32.95 -3.75 -38.21
N MET A 245 -32.72 -4.45 -39.33
CA MET A 245 -31.80 -5.60 -39.39
C MET A 245 -30.33 -5.16 -39.32
N TYR A 246 -29.97 -4.07 -39.97
CA TYR A 246 -28.63 -3.48 -39.89
C TYR A 246 -28.35 -2.85 -38.51
N MET A 247 -29.32 -2.20 -37.89
CA MET A 247 -29.19 -1.67 -36.52
C MET A 247 -28.98 -2.78 -35.47
N ALA A 248 -29.73 -3.90 -35.57
CA ALA A 248 -29.52 -5.01 -34.65
C ALA A 248 -28.12 -5.63 -34.78
N GLN A 249 -27.65 -5.79 -36.03
CA GLN A 249 -26.32 -6.33 -36.31
C GLN A 249 -25.19 -5.36 -35.92
N SER A 250 -25.39 -4.05 -36.14
CA SER A 250 -24.46 -3.01 -35.73
C SER A 250 -24.36 -2.91 -34.20
N SER A 251 -25.49 -2.98 -33.49
CA SER A 251 -25.53 -2.99 -32.03
C SER A 251 -24.76 -4.18 -31.46
N GLN A 252 -24.94 -5.37 -32.01
CA GLN A 252 -24.24 -6.59 -31.58
C GLN A 252 -22.73 -6.49 -31.85
N THR A 253 -22.36 -5.98 -33.02
CA THR A 253 -20.95 -5.80 -33.39
C THR A 253 -20.27 -4.74 -32.51
N ASN A 254 -20.96 -3.63 -32.23
CA ASN A 254 -20.45 -2.59 -31.36
C ASN A 254 -20.27 -3.07 -29.92
N ALA A 255 -21.17 -3.89 -29.38
CA ALA A 255 -21.03 -4.53 -28.07
C ALA A 255 -19.79 -5.44 -28.01
N GLN A 256 -19.53 -6.23 -29.08
CA GLN A 256 -18.32 -7.05 -29.17
C GLN A 256 -17.03 -6.21 -29.27
N ILE A 257 -17.06 -5.15 -30.04
CA ILE A 257 -15.92 -4.19 -30.17
C ILE A 257 -15.64 -3.55 -28.81
N LEU A 258 -16.69 -3.13 -28.09
CA LEU A 258 -16.55 -2.54 -26.77
C LEU A 258 -15.92 -3.52 -25.76
N ALA A 259 -16.40 -4.78 -25.75
CA ALA A 259 -15.84 -5.83 -24.91
C ALA A 259 -14.35 -6.09 -25.21
N LEU A 260 -14.00 -6.23 -26.49
CA LEU A 260 -12.62 -6.44 -26.93
C LEU A 260 -11.70 -5.25 -26.61
N ASN A 261 -12.20 -4.04 -26.81
CA ASN A 261 -11.45 -2.83 -26.48
C ASN A 261 -11.20 -2.68 -24.97
N ASN A 262 -12.18 -3.06 -24.14
CA ASN A 262 -12.00 -3.12 -22.69
C ASN A 262 -10.92 -4.12 -22.29
N GLN A 263 -10.95 -5.32 -22.86
CA GLN A 263 -9.91 -6.33 -22.61
C GLN A 263 -8.52 -5.83 -23.08
N LEU A 264 -8.47 -5.20 -24.25
CA LEU A 264 -7.23 -4.62 -24.79
C LEU A 264 -6.68 -3.49 -23.88
N TYR A 265 -7.56 -2.61 -23.41
CA TYR A 265 -7.19 -1.53 -22.50
C TYR A 265 -6.64 -2.07 -21.19
N MET A 266 -7.33 -3.02 -20.56
CA MET A 266 -6.87 -3.64 -19.33
C MET A 266 -5.54 -4.37 -19.51
N THR A 267 -5.37 -5.08 -20.62
CA THR A 267 -4.09 -5.73 -20.96
C THR A 267 -2.95 -4.71 -21.14
N ARG A 268 -3.23 -3.59 -21.81
CA ARG A 268 -2.26 -2.49 -21.97
C ARG A 268 -1.95 -1.82 -20.63
N TYR A 269 -2.94 -1.63 -19.78
CA TYR A 269 -2.77 -1.08 -18.44
C TYR A 269 -1.84 -1.97 -17.61
N ILE A 270 -2.10 -3.28 -17.56
CA ILE A 270 -1.25 -4.25 -16.84
C ILE A 270 0.18 -4.24 -17.42
N ARG A 271 0.31 -4.25 -18.74
CA ARG A 271 1.63 -4.18 -19.38
C ARG A 271 2.39 -2.90 -19.02
N ASN A 272 1.72 -1.76 -19.06
CA ASN A 272 2.33 -0.47 -18.73
C ASN A 272 2.68 -0.38 -17.24
N TYR A 273 1.82 -0.93 -16.38
CA TYR A 273 2.06 -1.03 -14.95
C TYR A 273 3.32 -1.85 -14.66
N LEU A 274 3.47 -3.02 -15.29
CA LEU A 274 4.64 -3.89 -15.17
C LEU A 274 5.91 -3.31 -15.82
N SER A 275 5.75 -2.48 -16.85
CA SER A 275 6.87 -1.84 -17.55
C SER A 275 7.46 -0.67 -16.78
N ASN A 276 6.75 -0.15 -15.78
CA ASN A 276 7.26 0.92 -14.93
C ASN A 276 8.13 0.31 -13.82
N ASP A 277 9.41 0.65 -13.79
CA ASP A 277 10.38 0.14 -12.82
C ASP A 277 9.96 0.37 -11.36
N ALA A 278 9.23 1.45 -11.08
CA ALA A 278 8.70 1.75 -9.76
C ALA A 278 7.64 0.73 -9.28
N ASN A 279 6.97 0.04 -10.20
CA ASN A 279 5.91 -0.92 -9.91
C ASN A 279 6.36 -2.39 -9.93
N ARG A 280 7.60 -2.67 -10.34
CA ARG A 280 8.13 -4.05 -10.48
C ARG A 280 8.17 -4.85 -9.18
N THR A 281 8.07 -4.16 -8.04
CA THR A 281 8.03 -4.77 -6.71
C THR A 281 6.63 -4.76 -6.09
N GLN A 282 5.63 -4.26 -6.81
CA GLN A 282 4.26 -4.16 -6.33
C GLN A 282 3.40 -5.30 -6.88
N LEU A 283 2.47 -5.77 -6.05
CA LEU A 283 1.52 -6.80 -6.45
C LEU A 283 0.55 -6.25 -7.50
N LEU A 284 0.24 -7.08 -8.49
CA LEU A 284 -0.82 -6.79 -9.44
C LEU A 284 -2.20 -6.92 -8.78
N PRO A 285 -3.17 -6.04 -9.13
CA PRO A 285 -4.54 -6.20 -8.68
C PRO A 285 -5.09 -7.59 -9.05
N ALA A 286 -5.65 -8.27 -8.08
CA ALA A 286 -6.14 -9.63 -8.24
C ALA A 286 -7.35 -9.75 -9.19
N ASN A 287 -8.14 -8.67 -9.28
CA ASN A 287 -9.25 -8.57 -10.21
C ASN A 287 -8.87 -7.65 -11.37
N SER A 288 -8.33 -8.25 -12.42
CA SER A 288 -7.91 -7.51 -13.62
C SER A 288 -9.10 -7.09 -14.51
N GLY A 289 -10.32 -7.56 -14.24
CA GLY A 289 -11.49 -7.35 -15.11
C GLY A 289 -11.33 -7.99 -16.51
N ILE A 290 -10.35 -8.87 -16.67
CA ILE A 290 -10.14 -9.64 -17.91
C ILE A 290 -10.75 -11.02 -17.72
N GLU A 291 -11.78 -11.34 -18.48
CA GLU A 291 -12.42 -12.66 -18.47
C GLU A 291 -11.52 -13.69 -19.17
N SER A 292 -10.37 -13.98 -18.59
CA SER A 292 -9.48 -15.03 -19.09
C SER A 292 -8.85 -15.75 -17.89
N ALA A 293 -9.31 -16.96 -17.64
CA ALA A 293 -8.77 -17.83 -16.60
C ALA A 293 -7.24 -17.99 -16.71
N ASN A 294 -6.67 -17.87 -17.90
CA ASN A 294 -5.24 -17.92 -18.14
C ASN A 294 -4.53 -16.67 -17.61
N ILE A 295 -5.08 -15.49 -17.84
CA ILE A 295 -4.48 -14.22 -17.36
C ILE A 295 -4.61 -14.11 -15.85
N GLU A 296 -5.73 -14.47 -15.27
CA GLU A 296 -5.91 -14.52 -13.80
C GLU A 296 -4.91 -15.47 -13.14
N SER A 297 -4.73 -16.66 -13.72
CA SER A 297 -3.73 -17.63 -13.26
C SER A 297 -2.30 -17.09 -13.36
N GLN A 298 -1.97 -16.38 -14.44
CA GLN A 298 -0.65 -15.75 -14.61
C GLN A 298 -0.42 -14.60 -13.63
N ILE A 299 -1.43 -13.79 -13.34
CA ILE A 299 -1.36 -12.72 -12.33
C ILE A 299 -1.14 -13.33 -10.94
N ALA A 300 -1.87 -14.39 -10.60
CA ALA A 300 -1.70 -15.08 -9.33
C ALA A 300 -0.30 -15.67 -9.18
N GLU A 301 0.21 -16.33 -10.23
CA GLU A 301 1.57 -16.89 -10.24
C GLU A 301 2.66 -15.79 -10.17
N TYR A 302 2.49 -14.70 -10.90
CA TYR A 302 3.38 -13.53 -10.80
C TYR A 302 3.43 -12.98 -9.38
N ASN A 303 2.27 -12.75 -8.76
CA ASN A 303 2.18 -12.25 -7.39
C ASN A 303 2.85 -13.20 -6.40
N LYS A 304 2.65 -14.51 -6.56
CA LYS A 304 3.28 -15.54 -5.73
C LYS A 304 4.81 -15.53 -5.86
N GLN A 305 5.33 -15.47 -7.09
CA GLN A 305 6.78 -15.41 -7.33
C GLN A 305 7.40 -14.11 -6.80
N LEU A 306 6.69 -12.99 -6.90
CA LEU A 306 7.13 -11.72 -6.35
C LEU A 306 7.26 -11.78 -4.83
N LEU A 307 6.30 -12.40 -4.16
CA LEU A 307 6.34 -12.60 -2.71
C LEU A 307 7.49 -13.52 -2.28
N GLN A 308 7.72 -14.62 -3.03
CA GLN A 308 8.84 -15.53 -2.77
C GLN A 308 10.22 -14.88 -2.98
N ARG A 309 10.31 -13.94 -3.91
CA ARG A 309 11.56 -13.21 -4.15
C ARG A 309 11.83 -12.16 -3.06
N ASN A 310 10.80 -11.63 -2.44
CA ASN A 310 10.90 -10.59 -1.44
C ASN A 310 10.87 -11.14 0.01
N SER A 311 10.74 -12.46 0.17
CA SER A 311 10.92 -13.21 1.43
C SER A 311 12.36 -13.75 1.52
#